data_2e3dd4be4e40a536630db0856ed467b4
#
_entry.id   2e3dd4be4e40a536630db0856ed467b4
#
_cell.length_a   1.000
_cell.length_b   1.000
_cell.length_c   1.000
_cell.angle_alpha   90.00
_cell.angle_beta   90.00
_cell.angle_gamma   90.00
#
_symmetry.space_group_name_H-M   'P 1'
#
loop_
_entity.id
_entity.type
_entity.pdbx_description
1 polymer ?
#
loop_
_entity_poly.entity_id
_entity_poly.type
_entity_poly.pdbx_seq_one_letter_code
_entity_poly.pdbx_strand_id
1 'polypeptide(L)'
;MKNIFKYIMFAGVGIFSLSSCNMDEEPTTSITVKDGEKMITTDNLLQYYRNGIATSFRSTLYGNNSMIDEVMCDGFNATIDYGNNYGPVHRTDKGFTDSNDDIASYWSREYSSISDYDIFIDEANKYYPTAASSIAAKNTAKGEAFFYRAFAYLQLARHFGKDYDPSTASSDLCVPLVLHYDQEAKPARATVAEVYKQIKEDLDSASTLLAGVAGEIRSQRPTIDAVNALYARYYIDTEDYANAAASAIKVLNSAAGYKLSSTMKEMKDEWQDDKGSEPIMQMPGSLTENGTGTNSYYTRCDSYAALTQYKISAIYLDPYFLPSQKVLNLYGDKDLRGMWFSDGYWYLDNDYHACLIGSGLFIQDFYTFNKYLGNPSLTSSYANARQLPKPLLISEMYLIAAEAEFDLGKTAEAKEILNELQTSRGAEATEATAENIRNEWFKETIGEGLRFSCLKRWHTGFNGRAAQPGALKDEVIYTSGDGSTYTGKNFPADDPHWQWPIPSHEIQLNSNLVQNTGY
;
A
#
# COMPACT_ATOMS: atom_id res chain seq x y z
N MET A 1 38.13 22.32 84.20
CA MET A 1 38.69 22.76 82.91
C MET A 1 38.93 21.56 82.04
N LYS A 2 38.42 21.63 80.86
CA LYS A 2 38.61 20.80 79.64
C LYS A 2 37.97 19.41 79.61
N ASN A 3 36.91 19.40 78.85
CA ASN A 3 36.19 18.29 78.26
C ASN A 3 37.05 17.44 77.33
N ILE A 4 36.86 16.11 77.42
CA ILE A 4 37.15 15.23 76.29
C ILE A 4 35.96 14.31 76.15
N PHE A 5 35.19 14.55 75.08
CA PHE A 5 34.14 13.65 74.60
C PHE A 5 34.80 12.46 73.89
N LYS A 6 34.53 11.26 74.37
CA LYS A 6 34.82 10.02 73.63
C LYS A 6 33.65 9.64 72.77
N TYR A 7 33.88 9.62 71.48
CA TYR A 7 32.95 9.04 70.52
C TYR A 7 33.00 7.52 70.59
N ILE A 8 31.89 6.91 70.95
CA ILE A 8 31.70 5.47 70.81
C ILE A 8 31.06 5.29 69.40
N MET A 9 31.85 4.71 68.52
CA MET A 9 31.41 4.33 67.18
C MET A 9 30.72 2.97 67.27
N PHE A 10 29.41 2.92 67.26
CA PHE A 10 28.62 1.70 67.02
C PHE A 10 28.68 1.35 65.54
N ALA A 11 29.47 0.32 65.21
CA ALA A 11 29.40 -0.32 63.89
C ALA A 11 28.17 -1.22 63.87
N GLY A 12 27.04 -0.66 63.42
CA GLY A 12 25.87 -1.44 63.03
C GLY A 12 26.13 -2.07 61.69
N VAL A 13 26.40 -3.38 61.67
CA VAL A 13 26.39 -4.18 60.45
C VAL A 13 24.92 -4.31 60.01
N GLY A 14 24.50 -3.39 59.15
CA GLY A 14 23.24 -3.52 58.42
C GLY A 14 23.39 -4.64 57.39
N ILE A 15 22.80 -5.78 57.68
CA ILE A 15 22.54 -6.80 56.66
C ILE A 15 21.47 -6.20 55.72
N PHE A 16 21.93 -5.56 54.65
CA PHE A 16 21.06 -5.33 53.50
C PHE A 16 20.74 -6.71 52.91
N SER A 17 19.58 -7.24 53.24
CA SER A 17 18.94 -8.25 52.43
C SER A 17 18.73 -7.61 51.04
N LEU A 18 19.59 -7.96 50.11
CA LEU A 18 19.31 -7.80 48.67
C LEU A 18 18.08 -8.67 48.40
N SER A 19 16.90 -8.09 48.60
CA SER A 19 15.75 -8.59 47.89
C SER A 19 16.08 -8.35 46.41
N SER A 20 16.59 -9.38 45.74
CA SER A 20 16.60 -9.47 44.31
C SER A 20 15.18 -9.14 43.87
N CYS A 21 14.97 -7.96 43.29
CA CYS A 21 13.79 -7.73 42.51
C CYS A 21 13.74 -8.88 41.52
N ASN A 22 12.68 -9.66 41.59
CA ASN A 22 12.42 -10.68 40.61
C ASN A 22 12.28 -9.93 39.28
N MET A 23 13.31 -9.94 38.44
CA MET A 23 13.27 -9.31 37.12
C MET A 23 12.42 -10.11 36.12
N ASP A 24 11.80 -11.18 36.60
CA ASP A 24 10.82 -11.98 35.86
C ASP A 24 9.38 -11.49 36.09
N GLU A 25 9.14 -10.20 36.29
CA GLU A 25 7.78 -9.66 36.22
C GLU A 25 7.34 -9.65 34.74
N GLU A 26 6.41 -10.51 34.45
CA GLU A 26 5.78 -10.55 33.12
C GLU A 26 5.11 -9.20 32.81
N PRO A 27 5.22 -8.67 31.58
CA PRO A 27 4.57 -7.40 31.22
C PRO A 27 3.07 -7.48 31.46
N THR A 28 2.52 -6.60 32.28
CA THR A 28 1.07 -6.56 32.55
C THR A 28 0.24 -6.00 31.37
N THR A 29 0.91 -5.50 30.34
CA THR A 29 0.30 -4.88 29.15
C THR A 29 0.39 -5.73 27.91
N SER A 30 1.04 -6.89 27.96
CA SER A 30 1.16 -7.85 26.84
C SER A 30 0.88 -9.27 27.33
N ILE A 31 0.35 -10.10 26.45
CA ILE A 31 0.21 -11.52 26.73
C ILE A 31 1.59 -12.15 26.59
N THR A 32 2.18 -12.59 27.71
CA THR A 32 3.42 -13.37 27.69
C THR A 32 3.05 -14.84 27.56
N VAL A 33 3.46 -15.46 26.46
CA VAL A 33 3.29 -16.90 26.26
C VAL A 33 4.54 -17.60 26.77
N LYS A 34 4.41 -18.47 27.77
CA LYS A 34 5.52 -19.29 28.25
C LYS A 34 5.84 -20.37 27.23
N ASP A 35 7.11 -20.75 27.17
CA ASP A 35 7.53 -21.86 26.30
C ASP A 35 6.64 -23.09 26.47
N GLY A 36 6.04 -23.53 25.36
CA GLY A 36 5.13 -24.68 25.33
C GLY A 36 3.65 -24.38 25.61
N GLU A 37 3.28 -23.17 26.02
CA GLU A 37 1.87 -22.76 26.14
C GLU A 37 1.27 -22.48 24.76
N LYS A 38 -0.01 -22.79 24.62
CA LYS A 38 -0.77 -22.52 23.38
C LYS A 38 -1.51 -21.19 23.51
N MET A 39 -1.33 -20.32 22.56
CA MET A 39 -2.08 -19.04 22.51
C MET A 39 -3.53 -19.26 22.09
N ILE A 40 -3.79 -20.18 21.17
CA ILE A 40 -5.13 -20.48 20.65
C ILE A 40 -5.61 -21.81 21.24
N THR A 41 -6.51 -21.72 22.22
CA THR A 41 -7.10 -22.89 22.90
C THR A 41 -8.63 -22.96 22.76
N THR A 42 -9.26 -21.90 22.29
CA THR A 42 -10.71 -21.78 22.10
C THR A 42 -11.06 -21.06 20.80
N ASP A 43 -12.29 -21.22 20.33
CA ASP A 43 -12.80 -20.50 19.17
C ASP A 43 -12.80 -18.96 19.38
N ASN A 44 -13.03 -18.50 20.60
CA ASN A 44 -12.98 -17.07 20.92
C ASN A 44 -11.55 -16.51 20.77
N LEU A 45 -10.54 -17.24 21.24
CA LEU A 45 -9.14 -16.85 21.06
C LEU A 45 -8.75 -16.91 19.59
N LEU A 46 -9.17 -17.94 18.85
CA LEU A 46 -8.96 -18.02 17.42
C LEU A 46 -9.53 -16.77 16.71
N GLN A 47 -10.75 -16.35 17.04
CA GLN A 47 -11.37 -15.16 16.44
C GLN A 47 -10.66 -13.86 16.86
N TYR A 48 -10.19 -13.78 18.11
CA TYR A 48 -9.42 -12.63 18.59
C TYR A 48 -8.13 -12.44 17.79
N TYR A 49 -7.32 -13.50 17.67
CA TYR A 49 -6.07 -13.44 16.90
C TYR A 49 -6.30 -13.30 15.39
N ARG A 50 -7.35 -13.90 14.84
CA ARG A 50 -7.80 -13.67 13.46
C ARG A 50 -8.11 -12.19 13.19
N ASN A 51 -8.72 -11.47 14.14
CA ASN A 51 -8.93 -10.03 14.03
C ASN A 51 -7.60 -9.26 14.10
N GLY A 52 -6.68 -9.72 14.93
CA GLY A 52 -5.33 -9.15 15.04
C GLY A 52 -4.60 -9.15 13.69
N ILE A 53 -4.48 -10.32 13.05
CA ILE A 53 -3.77 -10.42 11.75
C ILE A 53 -4.43 -9.58 10.64
N ALA A 54 -5.76 -9.42 10.65
CA ALA A 54 -6.42 -8.54 9.69
C ALA A 54 -6.17 -7.06 9.99
N THR A 55 -5.98 -6.69 11.26
CA THR A 55 -5.56 -5.34 11.64
C THR A 55 -4.13 -5.06 11.20
N SER A 56 -3.22 -6.02 11.37
CA SER A 56 -1.85 -5.95 10.85
C SER A 56 -1.86 -5.76 9.33
N PHE A 57 -2.59 -6.57 8.58
CA PHE A 57 -2.74 -6.41 7.14
C PHE A 57 -3.27 -5.02 6.76
N ARG A 58 -4.37 -4.56 7.39
CA ARG A 58 -4.92 -3.23 7.13
C ARG A 58 -3.89 -2.12 7.33
N SER A 59 -3.00 -2.27 8.31
CA SER A 59 -1.99 -1.25 8.62
C SER A 59 -0.93 -1.07 7.53
N THR A 60 -0.73 -2.07 6.66
CA THR A 60 0.24 -1.99 5.54
C THR A 60 -0.35 -1.38 4.26
N LEU A 61 -1.66 -1.13 4.20
CA LEU A 61 -2.34 -0.75 2.97
C LEU A 61 -2.41 0.76 2.70
N TYR A 62 -1.89 1.61 3.60
CA TYR A 62 -2.06 3.06 3.52
C TYR A 62 -0.81 3.87 3.81
N GLY A 63 -0.97 5.17 3.54
CA GLY A 63 0.02 6.18 3.83
C GLY A 63 1.30 5.90 3.06
N ASN A 64 2.40 5.72 3.76
CA ASN A 64 3.71 5.48 3.14
C ASN A 64 3.68 4.32 2.13
N ASN A 65 2.97 3.24 2.45
CA ASN A 65 2.99 2.04 1.63
C ASN A 65 2.29 2.19 0.27
N SER A 66 1.38 3.15 0.13
CA SER A 66 0.70 3.39 -1.16
C SER A 66 1.19 4.65 -1.87
N MET A 67 1.83 5.57 -1.15
CA MET A 67 2.27 6.83 -1.73
C MET A 67 3.73 6.84 -2.19
N ILE A 68 4.58 6.10 -1.51
CA ILE A 68 6.03 6.20 -1.70
C ILE A 68 6.44 5.85 -3.13
N ASP A 69 5.91 4.80 -3.69
CA ASP A 69 6.15 4.37 -5.07
C ASP A 69 5.50 5.30 -6.10
N GLU A 70 4.31 5.83 -5.83
CA GLU A 70 3.65 6.76 -6.74
C GLU A 70 4.43 8.06 -6.89
N VAL A 71 4.86 8.66 -5.77
CA VAL A 71 5.63 9.92 -5.81
C VAL A 71 7.04 9.74 -6.33
N MET A 72 7.59 8.52 -6.31
CA MET A 72 8.84 8.17 -6.95
C MET A 72 8.73 8.18 -8.48
N CYS A 73 7.57 7.86 -9.02
CA CYS A 73 7.30 7.72 -10.45
C CYS A 73 6.96 9.04 -11.16
N ASP A 74 6.37 8.95 -12.34
CA ASP A 74 6.11 10.06 -13.27
C ASP A 74 4.75 10.75 -13.08
N GLY A 75 3.98 10.33 -12.07
CA GLY A 75 2.62 10.83 -11.85
C GLY A 75 2.53 12.19 -11.17
N PHE A 76 3.53 12.57 -10.36
CA PHE A 76 3.42 13.71 -9.46
C PHE A 76 4.66 14.57 -9.39
N ASN A 77 4.45 15.88 -9.12
CA ASN A 77 5.48 16.85 -8.79
C ASN A 77 5.28 17.37 -7.38
N ALA A 78 6.36 17.48 -6.59
CA ALA A 78 6.33 18.09 -5.28
C ALA A 78 6.08 19.59 -5.35
N THR A 79 5.27 20.13 -4.44
CA THR A 79 5.07 21.56 -4.25
C THR A 79 6.08 22.14 -3.27
N ILE A 80 6.15 23.47 -3.15
CA ILE A 80 6.98 24.13 -2.15
C ILE A 80 6.57 23.79 -0.71
N ASP A 81 5.32 23.34 -0.49
CA ASP A 81 4.79 23.00 0.83
C ASP A 81 4.89 21.49 1.17
N TYR A 82 5.49 20.67 0.29
CA TYR A 82 5.57 19.22 0.54
C TYR A 82 6.37 18.84 1.80
N GLY A 83 7.08 19.78 2.42
CA GLY A 83 7.76 19.58 3.70
C GLY A 83 8.85 18.51 3.68
N ASN A 84 9.43 18.21 2.51
CA ASN A 84 10.37 17.12 2.27
C ASN A 84 9.77 15.71 2.55
N ASN A 85 8.44 15.57 2.63
CA ASN A 85 7.78 14.27 2.76
C ASN A 85 8.10 13.40 1.53
N TYR A 86 8.66 12.22 1.75
CA TYR A 86 9.21 11.34 0.70
C TYR A 86 10.22 12.03 -0.24
N GLY A 87 10.81 13.13 0.19
CA GLY A 87 11.66 13.96 -0.66
C GLY A 87 12.82 13.21 -1.30
N PRO A 88 13.66 12.46 -0.55
CA PRO A 88 14.74 11.67 -1.13
C PRO A 88 14.26 10.63 -2.14
N VAL A 89 13.12 9.98 -1.86
CA VAL A 89 12.51 9.00 -2.77
C VAL A 89 11.99 9.68 -4.03
N HIS A 90 11.22 10.77 -3.88
CA HIS A 90 10.69 11.55 -5.01
C HIS A 90 11.80 12.06 -5.92
N ARG A 91 12.89 12.56 -5.34
CA ARG A 91 14.03 13.10 -6.11
C ARG A 91 14.95 11.99 -6.61
N THR A 92 14.94 10.81 -5.96
CA THR A 92 15.96 9.76 -6.15
C THR A 92 17.36 10.36 -6.16
N ASP A 93 17.65 11.18 -5.13
CA ASP A 93 18.92 11.88 -4.97
C ASP A 93 19.82 11.15 -3.94
N LYS A 94 20.94 11.77 -3.59
CA LYS A 94 21.89 11.22 -2.61
C LYS A 94 21.32 10.93 -1.22
N GLY A 95 20.10 11.37 -0.91
CA GLY A 95 19.39 11.04 0.32
C GLY A 95 18.54 9.75 0.21
N PHE A 96 18.42 9.19 -0.98
CA PHE A 96 17.78 7.90 -1.21
C PHE A 96 18.79 6.78 -0.96
N THR A 97 18.99 6.44 0.29
CA THR A 97 20.01 5.50 0.77
C THR A 97 19.38 4.44 1.68
N ASP A 98 20.18 3.48 2.13
CA ASP A 98 19.83 2.45 3.10
C ASP A 98 19.49 2.99 4.50
N SER A 99 19.77 4.25 4.76
CA SER A 99 19.41 4.95 5.99
C SER A 99 18.14 5.80 5.85
N ASN A 100 17.40 5.66 4.74
CA ASN A 100 16.15 6.39 4.54
C ASN A 100 15.03 5.82 5.41
N ASP A 101 14.43 6.67 6.26
CA ASP A 101 13.41 6.28 7.24
C ASP A 101 12.10 5.78 6.57
N ASP A 102 11.72 6.31 5.41
CA ASP A 102 10.52 5.88 4.70
C ASP A 102 10.68 4.43 4.21
N ILE A 103 11.85 4.12 3.63
CA ILE A 103 12.20 2.77 3.16
C ILE A 103 12.29 1.79 4.34
N ALA A 104 12.98 2.20 5.42
CA ALA A 104 13.10 1.38 6.62
C ALA A 104 11.74 1.11 7.26
N SER A 105 10.86 2.11 7.30
CA SER A 105 9.49 1.98 7.80
C SER A 105 8.65 1.02 6.95
N TYR A 106 8.79 1.07 5.61
CA TYR A 106 8.11 0.14 4.71
C TYR A 106 8.52 -1.31 5.01
N TRP A 107 9.83 -1.59 5.01
CA TRP A 107 10.39 -2.90 5.34
C TRP A 107 9.90 -3.42 6.70
N SER A 108 10.09 -2.62 7.73
CA SER A 108 9.76 -2.96 9.11
C SER A 108 8.28 -3.31 9.30
N ARG A 109 7.40 -2.58 8.61
CA ARG A 109 5.95 -2.76 8.68
C ARG A 109 5.51 -4.07 8.05
N GLU A 110 6.06 -4.40 6.89
CA GLU A 110 5.75 -5.68 6.22
C GLU A 110 6.27 -6.88 7.03
N TYR A 111 7.52 -6.84 7.54
CA TYR A 111 8.07 -7.93 8.35
C TYR A 111 7.40 -8.07 9.71
N SER A 112 6.97 -6.98 10.34
CA SER A 112 6.15 -7.06 11.55
C SER A 112 4.83 -7.79 11.29
N SER A 113 4.18 -7.48 10.17
CA SER A 113 2.95 -8.15 9.79
C SER A 113 3.17 -9.62 9.43
N ILE A 114 4.26 -9.96 8.74
CA ILE A 114 4.66 -11.35 8.46
C ILE A 114 4.85 -12.13 9.77
N SER A 115 5.50 -11.54 10.76
CA SER A 115 5.68 -12.16 12.08
C SER A 115 4.33 -12.47 12.75
N ASP A 116 3.36 -11.57 12.67
CA ASP A 116 2.01 -11.80 13.19
C ASP A 116 1.32 -12.97 12.45
N TYR A 117 1.49 -13.08 11.14
CA TYR A 117 0.92 -14.16 10.33
C TYR A 117 1.58 -15.51 10.66
N ASP A 118 2.89 -15.53 10.82
CA ASP A 118 3.66 -16.73 11.17
C ASP A 118 3.25 -17.27 12.54
N ILE A 119 3.20 -16.39 13.56
CA ILE A 119 2.72 -16.72 14.90
C ILE A 119 1.30 -17.31 14.82
N PHE A 120 0.41 -16.63 14.08
CA PHE A 120 -0.97 -17.09 13.94
C PHE A 120 -1.06 -18.46 13.28
N ILE A 121 -0.34 -18.71 12.19
CA ILE A 121 -0.33 -19.98 11.47
C ILE A 121 0.18 -21.11 12.39
N ASP A 122 1.29 -20.87 13.10
CA ASP A 122 1.89 -21.83 14.00
C ASP A 122 0.96 -22.17 15.19
N GLU A 123 0.34 -21.17 15.79
CA GLU A 123 -0.60 -21.38 16.89
C GLU A 123 -1.92 -22.03 16.45
N ALA A 124 -2.44 -21.66 15.28
CA ALA A 124 -3.61 -22.32 14.71
C ALA A 124 -3.32 -23.79 14.38
N ASN A 125 -2.08 -24.13 14.00
CA ASN A 125 -1.67 -25.54 13.81
C ASN A 125 -1.70 -26.35 15.11
N LYS A 126 -1.46 -25.73 16.26
CA LYS A 126 -1.50 -26.37 17.59
C LYS A 126 -2.92 -26.47 18.17
N TYR A 127 -3.91 -25.79 17.55
CA TYR A 127 -5.32 -25.83 17.96
C TYR A 127 -6.07 -26.99 17.28
N TYR A 128 -6.60 -27.91 18.05
CA TYR A 128 -7.29 -29.12 17.58
C TYR A 128 -8.77 -29.16 18.04
N PRO A 129 -9.65 -28.31 17.46
CA PRO A 129 -11.08 -28.38 17.76
C PRO A 129 -11.70 -29.67 17.21
N THR A 130 -12.76 -30.15 17.85
CA THR A 130 -13.48 -31.36 17.45
C THR A 130 -14.79 -31.07 16.71
N ALA A 131 -15.41 -29.92 16.95
CA ALA A 131 -16.62 -29.52 16.26
C ALA A 131 -16.33 -29.14 14.79
N ALA A 132 -17.16 -29.61 13.87
CA ALA A 132 -16.97 -29.32 12.44
C ALA A 132 -16.96 -27.81 12.10
N SER A 133 -17.81 -27.03 12.80
CA SER A 133 -17.83 -25.57 12.66
C SER A 133 -16.51 -24.91 13.10
N SER A 134 -15.92 -25.36 14.21
CA SER A 134 -14.66 -24.86 14.73
C SER A 134 -13.49 -25.26 13.83
N ILE A 135 -13.51 -26.45 13.24
CA ILE A 135 -12.54 -26.91 12.25
C ILE A 135 -12.61 -26.00 11.00
N ALA A 136 -13.83 -25.74 10.51
CA ALA A 136 -14.05 -24.85 9.37
C ALA A 136 -13.57 -23.41 9.67
N ALA A 137 -13.90 -22.87 10.84
CA ALA A 137 -13.46 -21.54 11.27
C ALA A 137 -11.92 -21.44 11.35
N LYS A 138 -11.26 -22.46 11.92
CA LYS A 138 -9.79 -22.54 11.95
C LYS A 138 -9.19 -22.55 10.54
N ASN A 139 -9.73 -23.38 9.65
CA ASN A 139 -9.23 -23.50 8.29
C ASN A 139 -9.40 -22.18 7.53
N THR A 140 -10.55 -21.54 7.63
CA THR A 140 -10.79 -20.21 7.04
C THR A 140 -9.78 -19.18 7.56
N ALA A 141 -9.60 -19.10 8.87
CA ALA A 141 -8.67 -18.14 9.48
C ALA A 141 -7.20 -18.39 9.05
N LYS A 142 -6.80 -19.66 8.90
CA LYS A 142 -5.49 -20.01 8.33
C LYS A 142 -5.36 -19.60 6.86
N GLY A 143 -6.41 -19.80 6.07
CA GLY A 143 -6.45 -19.39 4.67
C GLY A 143 -6.25 -17.88 4.52
N GLU A 144 -6.86 -17.10 5.41
CA GLU A 144 -6.66 -15.65 5.46
C GLU A 144 -5.21 -15.28 5.82
N ALA A 145 -4.61 -15.96 6.79
CA ALA A 145 -3.22 -15.69 7.18
C ALA A 145 -2.24 -16.01 6.04
N PHE A 146 -2.41 -17.08 5.31
CA PHE A 146 -1.61 -17.40 4.13
C PHE A 146 -1.79 -16.34 3.02
N PHE A 147 -3.02 -15.90 2.77
CA PHE A 147 -3.28 -14.81 1.82
C PHE A 147 -2.54 -13.52 2.22
N TYR A 148 -2.60 -13.12 3.49
CA TYR A 148 -1.93 -11.91 3.97
C TYR A 148 -0.41 -12.03 3.87
N ARG A 149 0.16 -13.20 4.17
CA ARG A 149 1.61 -13.42 4.05
C ARG A 149 2.06 -13.42 2.59
N ALA A 150 1.31 -14.04 1.70
CA ALA A 150 1.56 -13.97 0.26
C ALA A 150 1.55 -12.52 -0.26
N PHE A 151 0.56 -11.72 0.17
CA PHE A 151 0.47 -10.30 -0.19
C PHE A 151 1.69 -9.52 0.29
N ALA A 152 2.08 -9.68 1.57
CA ALA A 152 3.23 -8.99 2.14
C ALA A 152 4.55 -9.35 1.43
N TYR A 153 4.79 -10.64 1.16
CA TYR A 153 5.97 -11.05 0.39
C TYR A 153 5.96 -10.55 -1.04
N LEU A 154 4.80 -10.46 -1.69
CA LEU A 154 4.70 -9.86 -3.02
C LEU A 154 5.08 -8.38 -3.00
N GLN A 155 4.62 -7.63 -2.00
CA GLN A 155 5.00 -6.23 -1.82
C GLN A 155 6.51 -6.08 -1.57
N LEU A 156 7.08 -6.88 -0.69
CA LEU A 156 8.53 -6.88 -0.44
C LEU A 156 9.34 -7.25 -1.69
N ALA A 157 8.90 -8.25 -2.46
CA ALA A 157 9.58 -8.67 -3.69
C ALA A 157 9.58 -7.57 -4.74
N ARG A 158 8.45 -6.89 -4.94
CA ARG A 158 8.30 -5.78 -5.89
C ARG A 158 9.26 -4.62 -5.60
N HIS A 159 9.53 -4.34 -4.31
CA HIS A 159 10.35 -3.19 -3.92
C HIS A 159 11.83 -3.54 -3.73
N PHE A 160 12.13 -4.62 -3.00
CA PHE A 160 13.50 -4.94 -2.58
C PHE A 160 14.18 -6.02 -3.44
N GLY A 161 13.43 -6.81 -4.19
CA GLY A 161 13.95 -7.74 -5.20
C GLY A 161 14.14 -7.05 -6.55
N LYS A 162 14.84 -7.71 -7.47
CA LYS A 162 14.68 -7.39 -8.89
C LYS A 162 13.29 -7.84 -9.35
N ASP A 163 12.85 -7.36 -10.50
CA ASP A 163 11.72 -7.94 -11.22
C ASP A 163 11.98 -9.40 -11.55
N TYR A 164 10.91 -10.14 -11.74
CA TYR A 164 11.01 -11.57 -12.04
C TYR A 164 11.44 -11.77 -13.49
N ASP A 165 12.66 -12.27 -13.69
CA ASP A 165 13.17 -12.74 -14.98
C ASP A 165 13.46 -14.24 -14.84
N PRO A 166 12.77 -15.13 -15.59
CA PRO A 166 13.00 -16.57 -15.51
C PRO A 166 14.45 -17.00 -15.71
N SER A 167 15.24 -16.20 -16.43
CA SER A 167 16.65 -16.51 -16.73
C SER A 167 17.59 -16.20 -15.56
N THR A 168 17.24 -15.26 -14.66
CA THR A 168 18.11 -14.79 -13.57
C THR A 168 17.48 -14.93 -12.18
N ALA A 169 16.17 -15.17 -12.07
CA ALA A 169 15.44 -15.24 -10.79
C ALA A 169 16.03 -16.24 -9.78
N SER A 170 16.70 -17.31 -10.26
CA SER A 170 17.36 -18.31 -9.39
C SER A 170 18.67 -17.82 -8.77
N SER A 171 19.21 -16.68 -9.23
CA SER A 171 20.46 -16.09 -8.74
C SER A 171 20.28 -14.68 -8.19
N ASP A 172 19.30 -13.93 -8.66
CA ASP A 172 19.02 -12.59 -8.19
C ASP A 172 18.45 -12.62 -6.76
N LEU A 173 19.06 -11.82 -5.87
CA LEU A 173 18.64 -11.76 -4.48
C LEU A 173 17.37 -10.93 -4.32
N CYS A 174 16.45 -11.43 -3.50
CA CYS A 174 15.23 -10.77 -3.12
C CYS A 174 15.27 -10.38 -1.62
N VAL A 175 14.45 -10.96 -0.79
CA VAL A 175 14.32 -10.67 0.63
C VAL A 175 14.49 -11.93 1.47
N PRO A 176 14.79 -11.84 2.78
CA PRO A 176 14.77 -13.01 3.66
C PRO A 176 13.39 -13.66 3.72
N LEU A 177 13.33 -14.97 3.63
CA LEU A 177 12.13 -15.74 3.93
C LEU A 177 12.11 -16.09 5.42
N VAL A 178 11.09 -15.61 6.12
CA VAL A 178 10.77 -15.94 7.51
C VAL A 178 9.40 -16.60 7.48
N LEU A 179 9.29 -17.85 7.90
CA LEU A 179 8.06 -18.65 7.82
C LEU A 179 7.62 -19.16 9.20
N HIS A 180 8.42 -18.90 10.22
CA HIS A 180 8.18 -19.17 11.62
C HIS A 180 8.78 -18.04 12.45
N TYR A 181 8.10 -17.63 13.50
CA TYR A 181 8.60 -16.62 14.41
C TYR A 181 9.78 -17.13 15.23
N ASP A 182 10.95 -16.53 15.01
CA ASP A 182 12.16 -16.78 15.76
C ASP A 182 12.96 -15.47 15.86
N GLN A 183 13.06 -14.92 17.07
CA GLN A 183 13.76 -13.66 17.34
C GLN A 183 15.28 -13.74 17.15
N GLU A 184 15.85 -14.94 17.26
CA GLU A 184 17.29 -15.16 17.12
C GLU A 184 17.69 -15.48 15.67
N ALA A 185 16.71 -15.73 14.79
CA ALA A 185 16.99 -16.08 13.41
C ALA A 185 17.67 -14.94 12.66
N LYS A 186 18.70 -15.28 11.90
CA LYS A 186 19.42 -14.37 11.01
C LYS A 186 19.46 -14.93 9.58
N PRO A 187 18.29 -15.00 8.92
CA PRO A 187 18.23 -15.55 7.58
C PRO A 187 18.99 -14.69 6.58
N ALA A 188 19.65 -15.33 5.63
CA ALA A 188 20.15 -14.64 4.44
C ALA A 188 18.98 -14.26 3.52
N ARG A 189 19.25 -13.41 2.55
CA ARG A 189 18.29 -13.11 1.48
C ARG A 189 18.07 -14.35 0.64
N ALA A 190 16.81 -14.67 0.39
CA ALA A 190 16.42 -15.68 -0.60
C ALA A 190 16.53 -15.10 -2.03
N THR A 191 16.54 -15.95 -3.01
CA THR A 191 16.48 -15.56 -4.42
C THR A 191 15.07 -15.10 -4.79
N VAL A 192 14.95 -14.37 -5.89
CA VAL A 192 13.67 -13.97 -6.47
C VAL A 192 12.79 -15.21 -6.72
N ALA A 193 13.37 -16.27 -7.31
CA ALA A 193 12.63 -17.52 -7.56
C ALA A 193 12.13 -18.18 -6.27
N GLU A 194 12.92 -18.18 -5.19
CA GLU A 194 12.50 -18.77 -3.91
C GLU A 194 11.38 -17.97 -3.26
N VAL A 195 11.45 -16.63 -3.29
CA VAL A 195 10.40 -15.78 -2.73
C VAL A 195 9.09 -15.91 -3.52
N TYR A 196 9.14 -15.86 -4.85
CA TYR A 196 7.94 -16.06 -5.67
C TYR A 196 7.36 -17.47 -5.53
N LYS A 197 8.22 -18.49 -5.38
CA LYS A 197 7.76 -19.85 -5.04
C LYS A 197 6.99 -19.88 -3.71
N GLN A 198 7.50 -19.21 -2.68
CA GLN A 198 6.82 -19.14 -1.37
C GLN A 198 5.48 -18.39 -1.47
N ILE A 199 5.43 -17.28 -2.19
CA ILE A 199 4.18 -16.55 -2.46
C ILE A 199 3.14 -17.50 -3.08
N LYS A 200 3.55 -18.31 -4.07
CA LYS A 200 2.66 -19.28 -4.70
C LYS A 200 2.20 -20.38 -3.75
N GLU A 201 3.07 -20.91 -2.92
CA GLU A 201 2.72 -21.94 -1.93
C GLU A 201 1.72 -21.42 -0.90
N ASP A 202 1.86 -20.16 -0.48
CA ASP A 202 0.90 -19.50 0.41
C ASP A 202 -0.44 -19.25 -0.30
N LEU A 203 -0.44 -18.84 -1.57
CA LEU A 203 -1.66 -18.70 -2.36
C LEU A 203 -2.36 -20.06 -2.59
N ASP A 204 -1.62 -21.14 -2.86
CA ASP A 204 -2.17 -22.48 -3.01
C ASP A 204 -2.85 -22.95 -1.71
N SER A 205 -2.21 -22.65 -0.56
CA SER A 205 -2.76 -22.91 0.77
C SER A 205 -4.03 -22.10 1.03
N ALA A 206 -4.00 -20.80 0.73
CA ALA A 206 -5.15 -19.91 0.84
C ALA A 206 -6.30 -20.37 -0.07
N SER A 207 -6.01 -20.71 -1.32
CA SER A 207 -7.00 -21.20 -2.30
C SER A 207 -7.70 -22.46 -1.81
N THR A 208 -6.95 -23.40 -1.25
CA THR A 208 -7.50 -24.64 -0.70
C THR A 208 -8.39 -24.38 0.52
N LEU A 209 -7.93 -23.55 1.44
CA LEU A 209 -8.61 -23.30 2.71
C LEU A 209 -9.81 -22.35 2.58
N LEU A 210 -9.80 -21.48 1.58
CA LEU A 210 -10.87 -20.52 1.28
C LEU A 210 -11.77 -20.95 0.11
N ALA A 211 -11.61 -22.17 -0.42
CA ALA A 211 -12.41 -22.67 -1.57
C ALA A 211 -13.92 -22.56 -1.36
N GLY A 212 -14.40 -22.69 -0.12
CA GLY A 212 -15.82 -22.55 0.25
C GLY A 212 -16.25 -21.13 0.65
N VAL A 213 -15.36 -20.16 0.62
CA VAL A 213 -15.63 -18.76 0.99
C VAL A 213 -15.89 -17.97 -0.29
N ALA A 214 -17.15 -17.85 -0.67
CA ALA A 214 -17.57 -17.18 -1.90
C ALA A 214 -17.17 -15.69 -1.92
N GLY A 215 -16.94 -15.15 -3.10
CA GLY A 215 -16.74 -13.73 -3.31
C GLY A 215 -17.93 -12.88 -2.85
N GLU A 216 -17.65 -11.68 -2.39
CA GLU A 216 -18.62 -10.70 -1.95
C GLU A 216 -18.08 -9.29 -2.24
N ILE A 217 -18.93 -8.41 -2.78
CA ILE A 217 -18.55 -7.01 -2.99
C ILE A 217 -18.15 -6.37 -1.66
N ARG A 218 -16.99 -5.74 -1.62
CA ARG A 218 -16.40 -5.10 -0.43
C ARG A 218 -16.19 -6.10 0.72
N SER A 219 -15.78 -7.33 0.40
CA SER A 219 -15.47 -8.29 1.45
C SER A 219 -14.41 -7.74 2.41
N GLN A 220 -14.68 -7.82 3.70
CA GLN A 220 -13.75 -7.36 4.75
C GLN A 220 -12.63 -8.37 5.04
N ARG A 221 -12.72 -9.53 4.43
CA ARG A 221 -11.79 -10.66 4.61
C ARG A 221 -11.48 -11.30 3.27
N PRO A 222 -10.33 -11.98 3.15
CA PRO A 222 -10.03 -12.72 1.93
C PRO A 222 -11.10 -13.77 1.62
N THR A 223 -11.52 -13.77 0.38
CA THR A 223 -12.43 -14.75 -0.22
C THR A 223 -11.70 -15.49 -1.33
N ILE A 224 -12.33 -16.49 -1.92
CA ILE A 224 -11.73 -17.17 -3.09
C ILE A 224 -11.49 -16.22 -4.25
N ASP A 225 -12.31 -15.16 -4.41
CA ASP A 225 -12.11 -14.15 -5.44
C ASP A 225 -10.91 -13.24 -5.13
N ALA A 226 -10.70 -12.89 -3.85
CA ALA A 226 -9.50 -12.16 -3.45
C ALA A 226 -8.23 -12.99 -3.70
N VAL A 227 -8.27 -14.30 -3.45
CA VAL A 227 -7.16 -15.21 -3.75
C VAL A 227 -6.91 -15.26 -5.27
N ASN A 228 -7.95 -15.38 -6.10
CA ASN A 228 -7.80 -15.37 -7.56
C ASN A 228 -7.25 -14.02 -8.07
N ALA A 229 -7.67 -12.91 -7.47
CA ALA A 229 -7.15 -11.59 -7.81
C ALA A 229 -5.65 -11.46 -7.46
N LEU A 230 -5.23 -12.00 -6.32
CA LEU A 230 -3.81 -11.98 -5.95
C LEU A 230 -2.98 -12.97 -6.80
N TYR A 231 -3.56 -14.09 -7.24
CA TYR A 231 -2.96 -14.93 -8.27
C TYR A 231 -2.77 -14.18 -9.59
N ALA A 232 -3.75 -13.38 -10.01
CA ALA A 232 -3.61 -12.59 -11.23
C ALA A 232 -2.41 -11.62 -11.14
N ARG A 233 -2.25 -10.94 -9.98
CA ARG A 233 -1.05 -10.11 -9.70
C ARG A 233 0.25 -10.92 -9.69
N TYR A 234 0.25 -12.08 -9.06
CA TYR A 234 1.41 -12.97 -9.03
C TYR A 234 1.82 -13.40 -10.42
N TYR A 235 0.86 -13.85 -11.24
CA TYR A 235 1.16 -14.37 -12.56
C TYR A 235 1.54 -13.28 -13.57
N ILE A 236 0.98 -12.06 -13.45
CA ILE A 236 1.41 -10.96 -14.32
C ILE A 236 2.85 -10.51 -13.98
N ASP A 237 3.24 -10.55 -12.71
CA ASP A 237 4.60 -10.24 -12.28
C ASP A 237 5.63 -11.33 -12.69
N THR A 238 5.19 -12.57 -12.84
CA THR A 238 6.05 -13.69 -13.27
C THR A 238 5.96 -13.98 -14.77
N GLU A 239 5.32 -13.10 -15.53
CA GLU A 239 5.10 -13.21 -16.98
C GLU A 239 4.37 -14.52 -17.41
N ASP A 240 3.68 -15.16 -16.48
CA ASP A 240 2.78 -16.28 -16.79
C ASP A 240 1.43 -15.73 -17.26
N TYR A 241 1.43 -15.13 -18.43
CA TYR A 241 0.27 -14.43 -18.99
C TYR A 241 -0.97 -15.32 -19.12
N ALA A 242 -0.78 -16.62 -19.40
CA ALA A 242 -1.90 -17.55 -19.51
C ALA A 242 -2.65 -17.70 -18.18
N ASN A 243 -1.92 -17.89 -17.08
CA ASN A 243 -2.51 -18.00 -15.76
C ASN A 243 -2.94 -16.63 -15.19
N ALA A 244 -2.28 -15.53 -15.57
CA ALA A 244 -2.69 -14.18 -15.24
C ALA A 244 -4.08 -13.85 -15.82
N ALA A 245 -4.27 -14.06 -17.13
CA ALA A 245 -5.55 -13.89 -17.81
C ALA A 245 -6.63 -14.80 -17.19
N ALA A 246 -6.33 -16.10 -17.02
CA ALA A 246 -7.30 -17.06 -16.47
C ALA A 246 -7.75 -16.67 -15.05
N SER A 247 -6.82 -16.22 -14.20
CA SER A 247 -7.12 -15.82 -12.82
C SER A 247 -7.95 -14.53 -12.78
N ALA A 248 -7.60 -13.53 -13.58
CA ALA A 248 -8.34 -12.28 -13.66
C ALA A 248 -9.74 -12.50 -14.23
N ILE A 249 -9.89 -13.23 -15.36
CA ILE A 249 -11.17 -13.55 -16.00
C ILE A 249 -12.08 -14.36 -15.04
N LYS A 250 -11.50 -15.23 -14.22
CA LYS A 250 -12.27 -15.96 -13.20
C LYS A 250 -12.95 -15.03 -12.20
N VAL A 251 -12.28 -13.94 -11.80
CA VAL A 251 -12.85 -12.92 -10.92
C VAL A 251 -13.88 -12.05 -11.66
N LEU A 252 -13.60 -11.66 -12.92
CA LEU A 252 -14.55 -10.93 -13.76
C LEU A 252 -15.89 -11.68 -13.91
N ASN A 253 -15.85 -13.00 -13.96
CA ASN A 253 -17.02 -13.88 -14.06
C ASN A 253 -17.57 -14.35 -12.71
N SER A 254 -17.15 -13.74 -11.59
CA SER A 254 -17.59 -14.13 -10.26
C SER A 254 -19.09 -13.91 -10.06
N ALA A 255 -19.74 -14.84 -9.35
CA ALA A 255 -21.13 -14.72 -8.93
C ALA A 255 -21.35 -13.57 -7.90
N ALA A 256 -20.29 -12.98 -7.34
CA ALA A 256 -20.37 -11.81 -6.48
C ALA A 256 -20.94 -10.58 -7.19
N GLY A 257 -20.79 -10.52 -8.54
CA GLY A 257 -21.38 -9.49 -9.35
C GLY A 257 -20.72 -8.12 -9.23
N TYR A 258 -19.39 -8.09 -9.11
CA TYR A 258 -18.60 -6.87 -9.16
C TYR A 258 -18.93 -6.07 -10.44
N LYS A 259 -18.95 -4.74 -10.33
CA LYS A 259 -19.29 -3.88 -11.46
C LYS A 259 -18.40 -2.66 -11.49
N LEU A 260 -17.96 -2.30 -12.69
CA LEU A 260 -17.28 -1.04 -12.95
C LEU A 260 -18.23 0.14 -12.72
N SER A 261 -17.75 1.17 -12.07
CA SER A 261 -18.48 2.43 -11.92
C SER A 261 -18.58 3.13 -13.29
N SER A 262 -19.80 3.40 -13.74
CA SER A 262 -20.10 3.93 -15.07
C SER A 262 -20.85 5.26 -15.07
N THR A 263 -21.03 5.84 -13.89
CA THR A 263 -21.64 7.15 -13.68
C THR A 263 -20.88 7.94 -12.64
N MET A 264 -21.00 9.27 -12.68
CA MET A 264 -20.38 10.15 -11.65
C MET A 264 -20.83 9.77 -10.23
N LYS A 265 -22.09 9.36 -10.07
CA LYS A 265 -22.59 8.92 -8.78
C LYS A 265 -21.88 7.65 -8.30
N GLU A 266 -21.72 6.65 -9.16
CA GLU A 266 -21.04 5.42 -8.81
C GLU A 266 -19.55 5.66 -8.52
N MET A 267 -18.89 6.54 -9.29
CA MET A 267 -17.51 6.97 -9.00
C MET A 267 -17.40 7.66 -7.62
N LYS A 268 -18.40 8.48 -7.24
CA LYS A 268 -18.47 9.07 -5.91
C LYS A 268 -18.69 8.01 -4.83
N ASP A 269 -19.66 7.11 -5.04
CA ASP A 269 -19.94 6.00 -4.13
C ASP A 269 -18.68 5.16 -3.92
N GLU A 270 -17.85 4.97 -4.96
CA GLU A 270 -16.60 4.21 -4.89
C GLU A 270 -15.50 4.94 -4.12
N TRP A 271 -15.18 6.17 -4.52
CA TRP A 271 -13.96 6.86 -4.10
C TRP A 271 -14.16 7.88 -2.98
N GLN A 272 -15.38 8.25 -2.65
CA GLN A 272 -15.68 9.17 -1.57
C GLN A 272 -16.48 8.52 -0.44
N ASP A 273 -17.49 7.72 -0.77
CA ASP A 273 -18.41 7.16 0.21
C ASP A 273 -18.06 5.73 0.66
N ASP A 274 -17.07 5.07 0.02
CA ASP A 274 -16.67 3.67 0.26
C ASP A 274 -17.85 2.67 0.12
N LYS A 275 -18.76 2.95 -0.82
CA LYS A 275 -19.99 2.15 -1.06
C LYS A 275 -20.05 1.56 -2.46
N GLY A 276 -18.98 1.69 -3.24
CA GLY A 276 -18.92 1.21 -4.60
C GLY A 276 -19.05 -0.31 -4.75
N SER A 277 -19.14 -0.74 -5.99
CA SER A 277 -19.31 -2.16 -6.35
C SER A 277 -18.05 -2.79 -6.98
N GLU A 278 -16.97 -2.05 -7.07
CA GLU A 278 -15.71 -2.52 -7.62
C GLU A 278 -14.83 -3.31 -6.63
N PRO A 279 -14.84 -3.02 -5.30
CA PRO A 279 -13.90 -3.68 -4.44
C PRO A 279 -14.21 -5.16 -4.27
N ILE A 280 -13.23 -5.99 -4.67
CA ILE A 280 -13.16 -7.42 -4.35
C ILE A 280 -12.92 -7.56 -2.84
N MET A 281 -12.10 -6.65 -2.30
CA MET A 281 -11.82 -6.58 -0.89
C MET A 281 -11.75 -5.12 -0.45
N GLN A 282 -12.40 -4.80 0.69
CA GLN A 282 -12.37 -3.49 1.32
C GLN A 282 -12.27 -3.67 2.83
N MET A 283 -11.19 -3.15 3.42
CA MET A 283 -10.96 -3.31 4.86
C MET A 283 -11.94 -2.47 5.67
N PRO A 284 -12.37 -2.93 6.84
CA PRO A 284 -13.29 -2.18 7.69
C PRO A 284 -12.63 -0.98 8.37
N GLY A 285 -13.43 0.00 8.74
CA GLY A 285 -13.06 1.14 9.56
C GLY A 285 -14.30 1.87 10.07
N SER A 286 -14.14 2.70 11.08
CA SER A 286 -15.22 3.48 11.67
C SER A 286 -14.72 4.79 12.28
N LEU A 287 -15.64 5.65 12.73
CA LEU A 287 -15.29 6.89 13.44
C LEU A 287 -14.45 6.67 14.71
N THR A 288 -14.70 5.56 15.40
CA THR A 288 -14.03 5.22 16.67
C THR A 288 -12.80 4.35 16.47
N GLU A 289 -12.70 3.70 15.32
CA GLU A 289 -11.57 2.87 14.96
C GLU A 289 -10.70 3.61 13.94
N ASN A 290 -9.65 4.24 14.41
CA ASN A 290 -8.72 5.03 13.58
C ASN A 290 -7.86 4.22 12.59
N GLY A 291 -8.29 3.01 12.24
CA GLY A 291 -7.57 2.14 11.31
C GLY A 291 -7.69 2.55 9.84
N THR A 292 -8.12 3.75 9.59
CA THR A 292 -8.17 4.32 8.25
C THR A 292 -6.91 5.13 8.02
N GLY A 293 -6.07 4.68 7.12
CA GLY A 293 -4.95 5.45 6.65
C GLY A 293 -5.41 6.71 5.92
N THR A 294 -4.54 7.66 5.83
CA THR A 294 -4.78 8.88 5.09
C THR A 294 -3.81 8.96 3.93
N ASN A 295 -4.33 9.18 2.74
CA ASN A 295 -3.52 9.58 1.58
C ASN A 295 -3.44 11.12 1.47
N SER A 296 -3.44 11.79 2.63
CA SER A 296 -3.50 13.24 2.76
C SER A 296 -2.30 13.98 2.18
N TYR A 297 -1.20 13.25 1.91
CA TYR A 297 -0.02 13.87 1.32
C TYR A 297 -0.16 14.23 -0.15
N TYR A 298 -1.11 13.64 -0.88
CA TYR A 298 -1.40 14.15 -2.22
C TYR A 298 -2.05 15.52 -2.12
N THR A 299 -3.13 15.59 -1.35
CA THR A 299 -3.87 16.82 -1.13
C THR A 299 -4.42 16.82 0.28
N ARG A 300 -3.87 17.67 1.12
CA ARG A 300 -4.36 17.85 2.48
C ARG A 300 -5.51 18.86 2.48
N CYS A 301 -6.55 18.58 3.23
CA CYS A 301 -7.59 19.56 3.49
C CYS A 301 -7.39 20.18 4.87
N ASP A 302 -7.11 21.47 4.93
CA ASP A 302 -6.85 22.16 6.17
C ASP A 302 -8.10 22.71 6.83
N SER A 303 -9.05 23.23 6.08
CA SER A 303 -10.28 23.76 6.65
C SER A 303 -11.37 23.97 5.61
N TYR A 304 -12.61 23.87 6.08
CA TYR A 304 -13.75 24.40 5.38
C TYR A 304 -14.01 25.82 5.90
N ALA A 305 -13.97 26.79 5.03
CA ALA A 305 -14.24 28.19 5.39
C ALA A 305 -15.16 28.85 4.38
N ALA A 306 -16.03 29.74 4.87
CA ALA A 306 -16.79 30.60 4.00
C ALA A 306 -15.89 31.74 3.50
N LEU A 307 -15.69 31.83 2.20
CA LEU A 307 -15.10 33.01 1.56
C LEU A 307 -16.15 34.12 1.53
N THR A 308 -16.32 34.79 2.66
CA THR A 308 -17.40 35.76 2.88
C THR A 308 -17.40 36.91 1.89
N GLN A 309 -16.20 37.31 1.42
CA GLN A 309 -16.07 38.37 0.41
C GLN A 309 -16.67 37.98 -0.95
N TYR A 310 -16.72 36.67 -1.27
CA TYR A 310 -17.27 36.15 -2.52
C TYR A 310 -18.63 35.48 -2.32
N LYS A 311 -19.13 35.38 -1.09
CA LYS A 311 -20.36 34.67 -0.71
C LYS A 311 -20.38 33.20 -1.15
N ILE A 312 -19.23 32.55 -1.16
CA ILE A 312 -19.06 31.15 -1.49
C ILE A 312 -18.43 30.41 -0.31
N SER A 313 -18.77 29.14 -0.19
CA SER A 313 -18.06 28.23 0.68
C SER A 313 -16.90 27.60 -0.11
N ALA A 314 -15.77 27.45 0.51
CA ALA A 314 -14.60 26.83 -0.11
C ALA A 314 -13.96 25.81 0.82
N ILE A 315 -13.42 24.77 0.19
CA ILE A 315 -12.50 23.83 0.83
C ILE A 315 -11.10 24.29 0.47
N TYR A 316 -10.28 24.49 1.49
CA TYR A 316 -8.87 24.80 1.29
C TYR A 316 -8.08 23.50 1.21
N LEU A 317 -7.44 23.29 0.06
CA LEU A 317 -6.58 22.17 -0.21
C LEU A 317 -5.13 22.65 -0.14
N ASP A 318 -4.31 21.91 0.59
CA ASP A 318 -2.86 22.10 0.69
C ASP A 318 -2.19 20.87 0.04
N PRO A 319 -1.96 20.91 -1.28
CA PRO A 319 -1.39 19.78 -2.00
C PRO A 319 0.13 19.74 -1.80
N TYR A 320 0.61 18.62 -1.25
CA TYR A 320 2.04 18.33 -1.20
C TYR A 320 2.58 17.85 -2.54
N PHE A 321 1.72 17.21 -3.33
CA PHE A 321 2.05 16.75 -4.66
C PHE A 321 0.94 17.10 -5.65
N LEU A 322 1.33 17.68 -6.78
CA LEU A 322 0.43 17.98 -7.89
C LEU A 322 0.60 16.94 -8.99
N PRO A 323 -0.48 16.50 -9.65
CA PRO A 323 -0.39 15.60 -10.78
C PRO A 323 0.45 16.23 -11.90
N SER A 324 1.23 15.40 -12.58
CA SER A 324 2.01 15.85 -13.73
C SER A 324 1.09 16.17 -14.91
N GLN A 325 1.53 17.08 -15.78
CA GLN A 325 0.80 17.38 -17.01
C GLN A 325 0.66 16.14 -17.92
N LYS A 326 1.65 15.25 -17.86
CA LYS A 326 1.60 13.97 -18.58
C LYS A 326 0.38 13.13 -18.20
N VAL A 327 0.10 13.03 -16.91
CA VAL A 327 -1.07 12.32 -16.39
C VAL A 327 -2.37 12.99 -16.84
N LEU A 328 -2.46 14.31 -16.66
CA LEU A 328 -3.67 15.05 -17.02
C LEU A 328 -4.03 14.92 -18.51
N ASN A 329 -3.03 14.87 -19.37
CA ASN A 329 -3.21 14.73 -20.82
C ASN A 329 -3.77 13.35 -21.25
N LEU A 330 -3.84 12.37 -20.36
CA LEU A 330 -4.37 11.04 -20.67
C LEU A 330 -5.90 11.00 -20.63
N TYR A 331 -6.55 11.96 -19.95
CA TYR A 331 -7.99 11.96 -19.77
C TYR A 331 -8.68 12.83 -20.82
N GLY A 332 -9.70 12.29 -21.46
CA GLY A 332 -10.58 13.05 -22.33
C GLY A 332 -11.72 13.72 -21.56
N ASP A 333 -12.38 14.67 -22.17
CA ASP A 333 -13.45 15.50 -21.58
C ASP A 333 -14.63 14.70 -20.98
N LYS A 334 -14.85 13.48 -21.47
CA LYS A 334 -15.94 12.60 -21.02
C LYS A 334 -15.48 11.53 -20.02
N ASP A 335 -14.19 11.43 -19.77
CA ASP A 335 -13.65 10.43 -18.85
C ASP A 335 -14.06 10.78 -17.42
N LEU A 336 -14.87 9.93 -16.79
CA LEU A 336 -15.41 10.13 -15.45
C LEU A 336 -14.30 10.28 -14.40
N ARG A 337 -13.12 9.70 -14.64
CA ARG A 337 -11.96 9.82 -13.77
C ARG A 337 -11.39 11.23 -13.70
N GLY A 338 -11.79 12.11 -14.62
CA GLY A 338 -11.52 13.54 -14.54
C GLY A 338 -11.97 14.16 -13.21
N MET A 339 -12.97 13.54 -12.53
CA MET A 339 -13.41 13.97 -11.21
C MET A 339 -12.31 13.84 -10.12
N TRP A 340 -11.27 13.07 -10.36
CA TRP A 340 -10.14 12.95 -9.43
C TRP A 340 -9.21 14.17 -9.45
N PHE A 341 -9.50 15.13 -10.32
CA PHE A 341 -8.70 16.35 -10.47
C PHE A 341 -9.61 17.58 -10.34
N SER A 342 -9.14 18.60 -9.64
CA SER A 342 -9.89 19.84 -9.46
C SER A 342 -9.00 21.06 -9.69
N ASP A 343 -9.50 21.98 -10.48
CA ASP A 343 -8.88 23.29 -10.76
C ASP A 343 -9.54 24.44 -9.96
N GLY A 344 -10.24 24.11 -8.88
CA GLY A 344 -10.99 25.09 -8.09
C GLY A 344 -12.52 24.97 -8.26
N TYR A 345 -12.99 24.08 -9.13
CA TYR A 345 -14.40 23.72 -9.20
C TYR A 345 -14.63 22.28 -8.76
N TRP A 346 -15.61 22.10 -7.87
CA TRP A 346 -16.01 20.79 -7.42
C TRP A 346 -17.26 20.30 -8.15
N TYR A 347 -17.17 19.14 -8.77
CA TYR A 347 -18.25 18.62 -9.60
C TYR A 347 -19.44 18.06 -8.83
N LEU A 348 -19.28 17.71 -7.56
CA LEU A 348 -20.26 16.91 -6.84
C LEU A 348 -21.22 17.71 -5.96
N ASP A 349 -20.74 18.80 -5.36
CA ASP A 349 -21.51 19.56 -4.35
C ASP A 349 -21.59 21.07 -4.62
N ASN A 350 -21.16 21.55 -5.79
CA ASN A 350 -21.06 22.98 -6.16
C ASN A 350 -20.18 23.83 -5.19
N ASP A 351 -19.30 23.20 -4.46
CA ASP A 351 -18.33 23.89 -3.60
C ASP A 351 -17.06 24.23 -4.39
N TYR A 352 -16.44 25.33 -4.02
CA TYR A 352 -15.16 25.71 -4.58
C TYR A 352 -14.02 25.06 -3.80
N HIS A 353 -13.03 24.56 -4.54
CA HIS A 353 -11.74 24.21 -4.00
C HIS A 353 -10.75 25.32 -4.27
N ALA A 354 -10.09 25.80 -3.23
CA ALA A 354 -8.99 26.72 -3.36
C ALA A 354 -7.71 26.05 -2.86
N CYS A 355 -6.62 26.16 -3.61
CA CYS A 355 -5.32 25.68 -3.20
C CYS A 355 -4.61 26.74 -2.37
N LEU A 356 -4.13 26.38 -1.19
CA LEU A 356 -3.21 27.16 -0.38
C LEU A 356 -1.82 26.56 -0.55
N ILE A 357 -0.91 27.27 -1.18
CA ILE A 357 0.49 26.86 -1.34
C ILE A 357 1.38 28.04 -1.00
N GLY A 358 2.31 27.84 -0.06
CA GLY A 358 3.08 28.95 0.50
C GLY A 358 2.15 29.95 1.18
N SER A 359 2.17 31.17 0.72
CA SER A 359 1.26 32.24 1.17
C SER A 359 0.21 32.60 0.11
N GLY A 360 0.14 31.83 -0.98
CA GLY A 360 -0.74 32.09 -2.11
C GLY A 360 -2.05 31.31 -2.03
N LEU A 361 -3.12 31.94 -2.53
CA LEU A 361 -4.43 31.33 -2.73
C LEU A 361 -4.66 31.22 -4.25
N PHE A 362 -4.81 30.00 -4.75
CA PHE A 362 -4.95 29.70 -6.17
C PHE A 362 -6.32 29.09 -6.46
N ILE A 363 -6.96 29.56 -7.51
CA ILE A 363 -8.22 29.05 -8.03
C ILE A 363 -8.09 28.99 -9.56
N GLN A 364 -8.29 27.81 -10.17
CA GLN A 364 -8.24 27.60 -11.63
C GLN A 364 -6.87 27.78 -12.29
N ASP A 365 -5.79 27.80 -11.53
CA ASP A 365 -4.45 27.96 -12.10
C ASP A 365 -3.80 26.62 -12.45
N PHE A 366 -4.14 25.57 -11.68
CA PHE A 366 -3.68 24.20 -11.88
C PHE A 366 -4.60 23.21 -11.18
N TYR A 367 -4.50 21.91 -11.55
CA TYR A 367 -5.29 20.82 -11.00
C TYR A 367 -4.62 20.21 -9.77
N THR A 368 -5.41 19.95 -8.73
CA THR A 368 -5.02 19.12 -7.59
C THR A 368 -5.51 17.70 -7.78
N PHE A 369 -4.96 16.75 -7.02
CA PHE A 369 -5.38 15.36 -7.03
C PHE A 369 -6.30 15.06 -5.85
N ASN A 370 -7.56 14.74 -6.15
CA ASN A 370 -8.65 14.68 -5.19
C ASN A 370 -9.33 13.30 -5.12
N LYS A 371 -8.70 12.24 -5.65
CA LYS A 371 -9.23 10.86 -5.56
C LYS A 371 -9.50 10.45 -4.11
N TYR A 372 -8.73 10.97 -3.16
CA TYR A 372 -8.75 10.62 -1.74
C TYR A 372 -9.19 11.79 -0.84
N LEU A 373 -10.25 12.49 -1.17
CA LEU A 373 -10.76 13.58 -0.32
C LEU A 373 -11.29 13.11 1.04
N GLY A 374 -11.70 11.87 1.12
CA GLY A 374 -12.12 11.24 2.35
C GLY A 374 -13.62 10.99 2.45
N ASN A 375 -13.95 10.00 3.25
CA ASN A 375 -15.32 9.57 3.52
C ASN A 375 -15.91 10.34 4.70
N PRO A 376 -17.00 11.11 4.53
CA PRO A 376 -17.64 11.86 5.61
C PRO A 376 -18.11 10.99 6.78
N SER A 377 -18.37 9.70 6.54
CA SER A 377 -18.76 8.75 7.60
C SER A 377 -17.61 8.35 8.52
N LEU A 378 -16.34 8.61 8.14
CA LEU A 378 -15.14 8.25 8.89
C LEU A 378 -14.55 9.41 9.69
N THR A 379 -15.23 10.56 9.73
CA THR A 379 -14.80 11.73 10.48
C THR A 379 -15.94 12.73 10.61
N SER A 380 -15.83 13.61 11.63
CA SER A 380 -16.71 14.77 11.77
C SER A 380 -16.23 15.98 10.95
N SER A 381 -15.05 15.90 10.31
CA SER A 381 -14.48 16.97 9.50
C SER A 381 -14.68 16.67 8.03
N TYR A 382 -15.03 17.66 7.24
CA TYR A 382 -15.14 17.55 5.80
C TYR A 382 -13.74 17.41 5.19
N ALA A 383 -13.64 16.63 4.10
CA ALA A 383 -12.39 16.38 3.36
C ALA A 383 -11.16 16.09 4.25
N ASN A 384 -11.07 14.90 4.75
CA ASN A 384 -10.06 14.48 5.73
C ASN A 384 -9.10 13.42 5.19
N ALA A 385 -9.19 13.09 3.92
CA ALA A 385 -8.43 12.04 3.22
C ALA A 385 -8.54 10.64 3.86
N ARG A 386 -9.52 10.40 4.73
CA ARG A 386 -9.76 9.10 5.35
C ARG A 386 -10.68 8.27 4.48
N GLN A 387 -10.22 7.08 4.12
CA GLN A 387 -10.97 6.11 3.32
C GLN A 387 -10.75 4.70 3.86
N LEU A 388 -11.65 3.80 3.47
CA LEU A 388 -11.45 2.37 3.69
C LEU A 388 -10.48 1.82 2.63
N PRO A 389 -9.46 1.02 3.02
CA PRO A 389 -8.54 0.41 2.07
C PRO A 389 -9.24 -0.55 1.12
N LYS A 390 -8.88 -0.43 -0.14
CA LYS A 390 -9.36 -1.29 -1.23
C LYS A 390 -8.15 -1.98 -1.89
N PRO A 391 -7.58 -3.02 -1.28
CA PRO A 391 -6.36 -3.64 -1.79
C PRO A 391 -6.53 -4.34 -3.14
N LEU A 392 -7.75 -4.69 -3.52
CA LEU A 392 -8.08 -5.40 -4.75
C LEU A 392 -9.39 -4.86 -5.33
N LEU A 393 -9.33 -4.38 -6.55
CA LEU A 393 -10.46 -3.84 -7.31
C LEU A 393 -10.71 -4.66 -8.58
N ILE A 394 -11.97 -4.68 -9.03
CA ILE A 394 -12.33 -5.38 -10.27
C ILE A 394 -11.71 -4.69 -11.49
N SER A 395 -11.55 -3.37 -11.48
CA SER A 395 -10.92 -2.62 -12.56
C SER A 395 -9.49 -3.07 -12.83
N GLU A 396 -8.73 -3.44 -11.78
CA GLU A 396 -7.41 -4.03 -11.95
C GLU A 396 -7.46 -5.39 -12.66
N MET A 397 -8.50 -6.19 -12.41
CA MET A 397 -8.67 -7.47 -13.12
C MET A 397 -8.91 -7.27 -14.62
N TYR A 398 -9.63 -6.23 -15.02
CA TYR A 398 -9.74 -5.84 -16.43
C TYR A 398 -8.37 -5.48 -17.01
N LEU A 399 -7.55 -4.72 -16.29
CA LEU A 399 -6.22 -4.32 -16.74
C LEU A 399 -5.27 -5.52 -16.89
N ILE A 400 -5.24 -6.40 -15.87
CA ILE A 400 -4.41 -7.62 -15.93
C ILE A 400 -4.86 -8.52 -17.07
N ALA A 401 -6.17 -8.74 -17.23
CA ALA A 401 -6.70 -9.59 -18.30
C ALA A 401 -6.39 -9.00 -19.68
N ALA A 402 -6.60 -7.71 -19.88
CA ALA A 402 -6.31 -7.05 -21.16
C ALA A 402 -4.82 -7.11 -21.51
N GLU A 403 -3.94 -6.87 -20.55
CA GLU A 403 -2.49 -6.95 -20.77
C GLU A 403 -2.06 -8.39 -21.06
N ALA A 404 -2.47 -9.34 -20.24
CA ALA A 404 -2.09 -10.73 -20.39
C ALA A 404 -2.60 -11.34 -21.73
N GLU A 405 -3.83 -11.04 -22.14
CA GLU A 405 -4.35 -11.51 -23.44
C GLU A 405 -3.60 -10.84 -24.61
N PHE A 406 -3.19 -9.58 -24.46
CA PHE A 406 -2.36 -8.89 -25.45
C PHE A 406 -0.98 -9.57 -25.59
N ASP A 407 -0.31 -9.87 -24.48
CA ASP A 407 1.02 -10.51 -24.49
C ASP A 407 0.96 -11.97 -24.95
N LEU A 408 -0.19 -12.62 -24.85
CA LEU A 408 -0.48 -13.91 -25.49
C LEU A 408 -0.75 -13.81 -27.00
N GLY A 409 -0.74 -12.60 -27.57
CA GLY A 409 -1.06 -12.37 -28.99
C GLY A 409 -2.55 -12.40 -29.32
N LYS A 410 -3.44 -12.46 -28.35
CA LYS A 410 -4.90 -12.45 -28.50
C LYS A 410 -5.43 -11.01 -28.46
N THR A 411 -5.02 -10.23 -29.47
CA THR A 411 -5.28 -8.79 -29.51
C THR A 411 -6.76 -8.43 -29.56
N ALA A 412 -7.60 -9.30 -30.13
CA ALA A 412 -9.05 -9.05 -30.21
C ALA A 412 -9.71 -9.15 -28.82
N GLU A 413 -9.40 -10.20 -28.08
CA GLU A 413 -9.87 -10.41 -26.71
C GLU A 413 -9.34 -9.31 -25.77
N ALA A 414 -8.06 -8.97 -25.88
CA ALA A 414 -7.46 -7.86 -25.14
C ALA A 414 -8.18 -6.53 -25.39
N LYS A 415 -8.55 -6.27 -26.66
CA LYS A 415 -9.29 -5.07 -27.06
C LYS A 415 -10.70 -5.03 -26.46
N GLU A 416 -11.42 -6.14 -26.47
CA GLU A 416 -12.76 -6.22 -25.88
C GLU A 416 -12.72 -5.88 -24.39
N ILE A 417 -11.80 -6.50 -23.65
CA ILE A 417 -11.64 -6.29 -22.20
C ILE A 417 -11.22 -4.84 -21.89
N LEU A 418 -10.22 -4.33 -22.61
CA LEU A 418 -9.76 -2.94 -22.47
C LEU A 418 -10.88 -1.94 -22.72
N ASN A 419 -11.64 -2.15 -23.80
CA ASN A 419 -12.71 -1.25 -24.19
C ASN A 419 -13.91 -1.29 -23.25
N GLU A 420 -14.19 -2.42 -22.60
CA GLU A 420 -15.22 -2.52 -21.57
C GLU A 420 -14.86 -1.59 -20.38
N LEU A 421 -13.61 -1.62 -19.91
CA LEU A 421 -13.15 -0.69 -18.89
C LEU A 421 -13.24 0.76 -19.36
N GLN A 422 -12.69 1.09 -20.52
CA GLN A 422 -12.65 2.45 -21.06
C GLN A 422 -14.04 3.05 -21.24
N THR A 423 -14.95 2.32 -21.87
CA THR A 423 -16.30 2.79 -22.12
C THR A 423 -17.13 2.90 -20.84
N SER A 424 -16.92 2.03 -19.87
CA SER A 424 -17.53 2.17 -18.54
C SER A 424 -17.12 3.48 -17.86
N ARG A 425 -15.88 3.93 -18.07
CA ARG A 425 -15.39 5.22 -17.57
C ARG A 425 -15.81 6.42 -18.44
N GLY A 426 -16.61 6.23 -19.49
CA GLY A 426 -16.96 7.28 -20.45
C GLY A 426 -15.80 7.71 -21.36
N ALA A 427 -14.67 7.02 -21.28
CA ALA A 427 -13.51 7.24 -22.14
C ALA A 427 -13.73 6.64 -23.54
N GLU A 428 -12.99 7.14 -24.52
CA GLU A 428 -13.01 6.59 -25.86
C GLU A 428 -12.32 5.22 -25.90
N ALA A 429 -12.94 4.29 -26.64
CA ALA A 429 -12.38 2.98 -26.89
C ALA A 429 -11.13 3.07 -27.78
N THR A 430 -10.11 2.28 -27.49
CA THR A 430 -8.85 2.28 -28.22
C THR A 430 -8.49 0.89 -28.76
N GLU A 431 -7.51 0.82 -29.67
CA GLU A 431 -6.90 -0.44 -30.04
C GLU A 431 -6.06 -0.99 -28.87
N ALA A 432 -6.03 -2.32 -28.71
CA ALA A 432 -5.15 -2.96 -27.75
C ALA A 432 -3.70 -2.92 -28.29
N THR A 433 -2.96 -1.93 -27.81
CA THR A 433 -1.53 -1.80 -28.01
C THR A 433 -0.85 -1.72 -26.66
N ALA A 434 0.43 -2.07 -26.58
CA ALA A 434 1.18 -1.95 -25.33
C ALA A 434 1.10 -0.53 -24.73
N GLU A 435 1.14 0.51 -25.59
CA GLU A 435 1.02 1.90 -25.14
C GLU A 435 -0.37 2.20 -24.56
N ASN A 436 -1.44 1.83 -25.24
CA ASN A 436 -2.81 2.11 -24.80
C ASN A 436 -3.14 1.35 -23.51
N ILE A 437 -2.70 0.09 -23.39
CA ILE A 437 -2.86 -0.70 -22.15
C ILE A 437 -2.09 -0.06 -20.99
N ARG A 438 -0.83 0.33 -21.21
CA ARG A 438 0.00 1.00 -20.18
C ARG A 438 -0.55 2.37 -19.77
N ASN A 439 -1.12 3.12 -20.71
CA ASN A 439 -1.81 4.37 -20.44
C ASN A 439 -3.10 4.14 -19.65
N GLU A 440 -3.83 3.05 -19.94
CA GLU A 440 -5.03 2.71 -19.17
C GLU A 440 -4.70 2.29 -17.74
N TRP A 441 -3.64 1.50 -17.53
CA TRP A 441 -3.08 1.23 -16.20
C TRP A 441 -2.80 2.53 -15.46
N PHE A 442 -2.12 3.47 -16.08
CA PHE A 442 -1.76 4.73 -15.44
C PHE A 442 -2.98 5.57 -15.07
N LYS A 443 -3.97 5.66 -15.98
CA LYS A 443 -5.22 6.38 -15.71
C LYS A 443 -6.02 5.77 -14.58
N GLU A 444 -6.19 4.46 -14.59
CA GLU A 444 -7.06 3.78 -13.64
C GLU A 444 -6.47 3.75 -12.24
N THR A 445 -5.18 3.44 -12.14
CA THR A 445 -4.54 3.13 -10.86
C THR A 445 -3.73 4.27 -10.26
N ILE A 446 -3.85 5.48 -10.79
CA ILE A 446 -3.13 6.64 -10.24
C ILE A 446 -3.42 6.81 -8.75
N GLY A 447 -2.38 6.93 -7.95
CA GLY A 447 -2.45 7.08 -6.50
C GLY A 447 -2.71 5.78 -5.73
N GLU A 448 -2.74 4.61 -6.39
CA GLU A 448 -2.99 3.32 -5.74
C GLU A 448 -1.72 2.53 -5.40
N GLY A 449 -0.53 3.09 -5.66
CA GLY A 449 0.75 2.44 -5.37
C GLY A 449 1.09 1.30 -6.34
N LEU A 450 0.64 1.37 -7.59
CA LEU A 450 0.89 0.33 -8.59
C LEU A 450 1.82 0.78 -9.72
N ARG A 451 2.05 2.10 -9.88
CA ARG A 451 2.84 2.63 -10.99
C ARG A 451 4.28 2.14 -11.00
N PHE A 452 4.91 2.09 -9.81
CA PHE A 452 6.29 1.64 -9.66
C PHE A 452 6.48 0.19 -10.16
N SER A 453 5.67 -0.73 -9.65
CA SER A 453 5.73 -2.15 -10.04
C SER A 453 5.40 -2.36 -11.51
N CYS A 454 4.46 -1.59 -12.07
CA CYS A 454 4.14 -1.65 -13.49
C CYS A 454 5.32 -1.20 -14.37
N LEU A 455 5.94 -0.06 -14.08
CA LEU A 455 7.10 0.42 -14.85
C LEU A 455 8.29 -0.53 -14.76
N LYS A 456 8.53 -1.09 -13.57
CA LYS A 456 9.60 -2.04 -13.31
C LYS A 456 9.42 -3.32 -14.14
N ARG A 457 8.28 -4.02 -14.04
CA ARG A 457 8.03 -5.26 -14.79
C ARG A 457 7.92 -5.08 -16.31
N TRP A 458 7.55 -3.88 -16.79
CA TRP A 458 7.59 -3.56 -18.23
C TRP A 458 8.98 -3.22 -18.73
N HIS A 459 9.99 -3.19 -17.88
CA HIS A 459 11.34 -2.72 -18.17
C HIS A 459 11.34 -1.38 -18.88
N THR A 460 10.48 -0.47 -18.41
CA THR A 460 10.38 0.89 -18.94
C THR A 460 10.72 1.88 -17.84
N GLY A 461 11.60 2.79 -18.15
CA GLY A 461 11.80 3.96 -17.29
C GLY A 461 10.73 5.03 -17.57
N PHE A 462 10.97 6.20 -17.03
CA PHE A 462 10.23 7.40 -17.42
C PHE A 462 11.19 8.57 -17.65
N ASN A 463 10.75 9.48 -18.52
CA ASN A 463 11.50 10.71 -18.80
C ASN A 463 10.60 11.91 -18.52
N GLY A 464 10.89 12.57 -17.42
CA GLY A 464 10.17 13.77 -16.98
C GLY A 464 8.85 13.49 -16.25
N ARG A 465 8.54 14.46 -15.43
CA ARG A 465 7.27 14.67 -14.71
C ARG A 465 6.76 16.06 -15.10
N ALA A 466 6.56 16.32 -16.38
CA ALA A 466 6.22 17.65 -16.87
C ALA A 466 5.21 18.34 -15.94
N ALA A 467 5.60 19.47 -15.35
CA ALA A 467 4.73 20.21 -14.46
C ALA A 467 3.63 20.92 -15.25
N GLN A 468 2.52 21.14 -14.59
CA GLN A 468 1.42 21.94 -15.14
C GLN A 468 1.89 23.38 -15.39
N PRO A 469 1.55 24.00 -16.54
CA PRO A 469 2.01 25.36 -16.87
C PRO A 469 1.62 26.42 -15.82
N GLY A 470 0.43 26.32 -15.22
CA GLY A 470 -0.01 27.20 -14.15
C GLY A 470 0.88 27.08 -12.91
N ALA A 471 1.17 25.85 -12.50
CA ALA A 471 2.02 25.59 -11.33
C ALA A 471 3.47 26.11 -11.52
N LEU A 472 3.97 26.08 -12.76
CA LEU A 472 5.28 26.69 -13.08
C LEU A 472 5.21 28.21 -13.07
N LYS A 473 4.17 28.80 -13.68
CA LYS A 473 3.96 30.26 -13.72
C LYS A 473 3.86 30.85 -12.32
N ASP A 474 3.19 30.17 -11.43
CA ASP A 474 2.92 30.63 -10.06
C ASP A 474 4.01 30.17 -9.06
N GLU A 475 5.09 29.58 -9.58
CA GLU A 475 6.29 29.16 -8.81
C GLU A 475 5.98 28.23 -7.62
N VAL A 476 4.92 27.39 -7.72
CA VAL A 476 4.50 26.51 -6.64
C VAL A 476 5.18 25.13 -6.66
N ILE A 477 5.95 24.81 -7.71
CA ILE A 477 6.72 23.57 -7.81
C ILE A 477 8.00 23.69 -6.98
N TYR A 478 8.29 22.65 -6.20
CA TYR A 478 9.53 22.60 -5.41
C TYR A 478 10.78 22.77 -6.27
N THR A 479 11.63 23.66 -5.82
CA THR A 479 12.93 23.96 -6.43
C THR A 479 14.03 23.67 -5.43
N SER A 480 15.06 22.92 -5.85
CA SER A 480 16.23 22.65 -5.01
C SER A 480 17.07 23.92 -4.79
N GLY A 481 18.02 23.85 -3.86
CA GLY A 481 18.89 24.98 -3.52
C GLY A 481 19.78 25.48 -4.67
N ASP A 482 19.95 24.68 -5.73
CA ASP A 482 20.65 25.07 -6.97
C ASP A 482 19.70 25.64 -8.04
N GLY A 483 18.42 25.79 -7.72
CA GLY A 483 17.40 26.32 -8.63
C GLY A 483 16.81 25.28 -9.59
N SER A 484 17.19 24.01 -9.50
CA SER A 484 16.60 22.98 -10.35
C SER A 484 15.25 22.50 -9.80
N THR A 485 14.30 22.20 -10.71
CA THR A 485 13.09 21.45 -10.41
C THR A 485 13.31 19.98 -10.80
N TYR A 486 12.58 19.06 -10.18
CA TYR A 486 12.66 17.64 -10.54
C TYR A 486 11.64 17.22 -11.61
N THR A 487 11.04 18.18 -12.28
CA THR A 487 10.05 17.96 -13.35
C THR A 487 10.65 17.26 -14.58
N GLY A 488 11.94 17.46 -14.83
CA GLY A 488 12.70 16.82 -15.90
C GLY A 488 13.44 15.54 -15.48
N LYS A 489 13.10 14.96 -14.32
CA LYS A 489 13.77 13.74 -13.84
C LYS A 489 13.74 12.63 -14.88
N ASN A 490 14.91 12.18 -15.30
CA ASN A 490 15.06 10.98 -16.09
C ASN A 490 15.32 9.80 -15.16
N PHE A 491 14.53 8.74 -15.32
CA PHE A 491 14.64 7.50 -14.54
C PHE A 491 14.62 6.32 -15.52
N PRO A 492 15.78 5.90 -16.03
CA PRO A 492 15.87 4.87 -17.07
C PRO A 492 15.50 3.49 -16.53
N ALA A 493 15.20 2.56 -17.42
CA ALA A 493 14.78 1.20 -17.06
C ALA A 493 15.85 0.42 -16.28
N ASP A 494 17.12 0.74 -16.49
CA ASP A 494 18.27 0.11 -15.84
C ASP A 494 18.78 0.89 -14.60
N ASP A 495 18.03 1.88 -14.12
CA ASP A 495 18.39 2.61 -12.90
C ASP A 495 18.40 1.65 -11.70
N PRO A 496 19.48 1.60 -10.90
CA PRO A 496 19.56 0.69 -9.76
C PRO A 496 18.48 0.94 -8.69
N HIS A 497 17.89 2.13 -8.62
CA HIS A 497 16.86 2.47 -7.65
C HIS A 497 15.49 1.82 -7.94
N TRP A 498 15.32 1.09 -9.04
CA TRP A 498 14.20 0.17 -9.22
C TRP A 498 14.22 -0.99 -8.22
N GLN A 499 15.33 -1.18 -7.54
CA GLN A 499 15.49 -2.12 -6.43
C GLN A 499 15.86 -1.31 -5.18
N TRP A 500 14.95 -1.21 -4.21
CA TRP A 500 15.16 -0.39 -3.02
C TRP A 500 16.28 -0.96 -2.13
N PRO A 501 16.96 -0.11 -1.34
CA PRO A 501 18.03 -0.56 -0.46
C PRO A 501 17.50 -1.40 0.69
N ILE A 502 18.25 -2.43 1.09
CA ILE A 502 18.00 -3.11 2.36
C ILE A 502 18.37 -2.12 3.49
N PRO A 503 17.47 -1.87 4.46
CA PRO A 503 17.73 -0.90 5.51
C PRO A 503 19.01 -1.19 6.28
N SER A 504 19.85 -0.18 6.50
CA SER A 504 21.19 -0.32 7.09
C SER A 504 21.17 -0.93 8.49
N HIS A 505 20.15 -0.61 9.30
CA HIS A 505 20.02 -1.19 10.64
C HIS A 505 19.75 -2.71 10.60
N GLU A 506 19.06 -3.22 9.59
CA GLU A 506 18.85 -4.66 9.40
C GLU A 506 20.17 -5.37 9.08
N ILE A 507 20.99 -4.77 8.20
CA ILE A 507 22.32 -5.31 7.88
C ILE A 507 23.24 -5.31 9.13
N GLN A 508 23.13 -4.28 9.99
CA GLN A 508 23.89 -4.20 11.24
C GLN A 508 23.47 -5.30 12.23
N LEU A 509 22.19 -5.65 12.29
CA LEU A 509 21.67 -6.69 13.19
C LEU A 509 21.86 -8.10 12.63
N ASN A 510 21.86 -8.25 11.29
CA ASN A 510 21.99 -9.51 10.60
C ASN A 510 23.08 -9.45 9.52
N SER A 511 24.29 -9.88 9.86
CA SER A 511 25.46 -9.88 8.99
C SER A 511 25.35 -10.81 7.75
N ASN A 512 24.29 -11.62 7.65
CA ASN A 512 24.04 -12.45 6.47
C ASN A 512 23.29 -11.69 5.37
N LEU A 513 22.83 -10.46 5.66
CA LEU A 513 22.21 -9.61 4.65
C LEU A 513 23.26 -8.90 3.81
N VAL A 514 23.03 -8.91 2.51
CA VAL A 514 23.86 -8.24 1.50
C VAL A 514 23.04 -7.10 0.90
N GLN A 515 23.65 -5.92 0.75
CA GLN A 515 23.00 -4.75 0.17
C GLN A 515 22.73 -4.92 -1.32
N ASN A 516 21.69 -4.23 -1.82
CA ASN A 516 21.43 -4.11 -3.25
C ASN A 516 22.48 -3.23 -3.94
N THR A 517 22.72 -3.48 -5.21
CA THR A 517 23.69 -2.71 -6.01
C THR A 517 23.22 -1.24 -6.11
N GLY A 518 24.13 -0.31 -5.91
CA GLY A 518 23.85 1.12 -6.02
C GLY A 518 23.77 1.85 -4.66
N TYR A 519 23.87 1.12 -3.53
CA TYR A 519 23.77 1.69 -2.18
C TYR A 519 24.97 1.38 -1.30
#